data_51153801407a351c9c45f891a4202ee8
#
_entry.id   51153801407a351c9c45f891a4202ee8
#
_cell.length_a   1.000
_cell.length_b   1.000
_cell.length_c   1.000
_cell.angle_alpha   90.00
_cell.angle_beta   90.00
_cell.angle_gamma   90.00
#
_symmetry.space_group_name_H-M   'P 1'
#
loop_
_entity.id
_entity.type
_entity.pdbx_description
1 polymer ?
#
loop_
_entity_poly.entity_id
_entity_poly.type
_entity_poly.pdbx_seq_one_letter_code
_entity_poly.pdbx_strand_id
1 'polypeptide(L)'
;MSKELQLQAFERLLNIMDDLREKCPWDMKQTIQSLRHLTIEETYELGDAILDNDLNEVKKELGDLLLHIVFYAKIGSETNDFDIADVCNEICEKLIHRHPHIYSDTIVKDEEEVKQNWEKLKLKEGKKSVLEGVPRSLPALVKASRIQDKVKGVGFDWEEPHQVWDKVQEELQELQAEVEVGDQDKIEAEFGDVLFSMINYARFLNVNPEDALERTNKKFIKRFQYLESKAGEMGKPLMDMTLAEMDVFWNEAKKL
;
A
#
# COMPACT_ATOMS: atom_id res chain seq x y z
N MET A 1 -7.97 0.13 28.84
CA MET A 1 -9.24 0.81 28.48
C MET A 1 -10.33 -0.24 28.44
N SER A 2 -11.54 0.06 28.99
CA SER A 2 -12.63 -0.91 28.95
C SER A 2 -13.26 -0.96 27.55
N LYS A 3 -13.76 -2.13 27.15
CA LYS A 3 -14.49 -2.33 25.90
C LYS A 3 -15.71 -1.40 25.79
N GLU A 4 -16.33 -1.10 26.91
CA GLU A 4 -17.47 -0.18 27.00
C GLU A 4 -17.12 1.24 26.58
N LEU A 5 -15.97 1.79 27.02
CA LEU A 5 -15.50 3.12 26.59
C LEU A 5 -15.21 3.17 25.07
N GLN A 6 -14.71 2.09 24.49
CA GLN A 6 -14.50 2.00 23.06
C GLN A 6 -15.82 2.01 22.29
N LEU A 7 -16.83 1.27 22.78
CA LEU A 7 -18.17 1.25 22.17
C LEU A 7 -18.84 2.63 22.27
N GLN A 8 -18.76 3.29 23.43
CA GLN A 8 -19.29 4.65 23.61
C GLN A 8 -18.62 5.69 22.69
N ALA A 9 -17.30 5.57 22.49
CA ALA A 9 -16.59 6.45 21.58
C ALA A 9 -17.02 6.22 20.11
N PHE A 10 -17.25 4.98 19.72
CA PHE A 10 -17.75 4.67 18.39
C PHE A 10 -19.20 5.13 18.17
N GLU A 11 -20.09 4.90 19.15
CA GLU A 11 -21.46 5.43 19.13
C GLU A 11 -21.47 6.96 19.00
N ARG A 12 -20.58 7.66 19.72
CA ARG A 12 -20.44 9.10 19.58
C ARG A 12 -20.04 9.52 18.17
N LEU A 13 -19.16 8.79 17.51
CA LEU A 13 -18.77 9.07 16.14
C LEU A 13 -19.97 8.90 15.17
N LEU A 14 -20.78 7.86 15.36
CA LEU A 14 -22.00 7.64 14.54
C LEU A 14 -22.98 8.80 14.70
N ASN A 15 -23.24 9.22 15.93
CA ASN A 15 -24.13 10.35 16.21
C ASN A 15 -23.62 11.66 15.58
N ILE A 16 -22.31 11.91 15.63
CA ILE A 16 -21.69 13.09 14.99
C ILE A 16 -21.87 13.00 13.48
N MET A 17 -21.67 11.83 12.87
CA MET A 17 -21.88 11.66 11.43
C MET A 17 -23.33 11.92 11.03
N ASP A 18 -24.29 11.47 11.81
CA ASP A 18 -25.72 11.78 11.59
C ASP A 18 -25.98 13.29 11.60
N ASP A 19 -25.45 13.99 12.60
CA ASP A 19 -25.57 15.44 12.71
C ASP A 19 -24.91 16.18 11.53
N LEU A 20 -23.72 15.77 11.14
CA LEU A 20 -23.01 16.36 9.99
C LEU A 20 -23.76 16.14 8.69
N ARG A 21 -24.27 14.92 8.48
CA ARG A 21 -25.00 14.56 7.29
C ARG A 21 -26.33 15.32 7.16
N GLU A 22 -26.96 15.66 8.30
CA GLU A 22 -28.21 16.42 8.35
C GLU A 22 -28.00 17.93 8.26
N LYS A 23 -26.90 18.47 8.85
CA LYS A 23 -26.75 19.90 9.16
C LYS A 23 -25.62 20.59 8.43
N CYS A 24 -24.57 19.88 8.00
CA CYS A 24 -23.42 20.48 7.33
C CYS A 24 -23.61 20.53 5.82
N PRO A 25 -23.61 21.73 5.20
CA PRO A 25 -23.83 21.87 3.74
C PRO A 25 -22.79 21.17 2.87
N TRP A 26 -21.59 20.91 3.37
CA TRP A 26 -20.57 20.18 2.67
C TRP A 26 -20.83 18.67 2.75
N ASP A 27 -21.07 18.15 3.96
CA ASP A 27 -21.30 16.71 4.18
C ASP A 27 -22.57 16.23 3.48
N MET A 28 -23.65 17.01 3.50
CA MET A 28 -24.90 16.70 2.78
C MET A 28 -24.72 16.45 1.28
N LYS A 29 -23.72 17.09 0.66
CA LYS A 29 -23.47 16.96 -0.79
C LYS A 29 -22.56 15.81 -1.16
N GLN A 30 -21.91 15.18 -0.19
CA GLN A 30 -20.97 14.10 -0.48
C GLN A 30 -21.70 12.86 -0.98
N THR A 31 -21.04 12.15 -1.87
CA THR A 31 -21.44 10.88 -2.43
C THR A 31 -20.31 9.85 -2.24
N ILE A 32 -20.60 8.57 -2.41
CA ILE A 32 -19.57 7.52 -2.43
C ILE A 32 -18.45 7.88 -3.42
N GLN A 33 -18.81 8.41 -4.59
CA GLN A 33 -17.84 8.78 -5.64
C GLN A 33 -16.99 9.99 -5.24
N SER A 34 -17.61 11.02 -4.62
CA SER A 34 -16.88 12.23 -4.25
C SER A 34 -15.88 12.01 -3.12
N LEU A 35 -16.14 11.07 -2.21
CA LEU A 35 -15.24 10.73 -1.12
C LEU A 35 -14.06 9.83 -1.54
N ARG A 36 -14.14 9.17 -2.69
CA ARG A 36 -13.15 8.17 -3.10
C ARG A 36 -11.71 8.69 -3.10
N HIS A 37 -11.48 9.88 -3.64
CA HIS A 37 -10.12 10.45 -3.73
C HIS A 37 -9.58 10.82 -2.36
N LEU A 38 -10.42 11.36 -1.46
CA LEU A 38 -10.04 11.67 -0.09
C LEU A 38 -9.64 10.39 0.68
N THR A 39 -10.42 9.31 0.56
CA THR A 39 -10.05 8.02 1.18
C THR A 39 -8.70 7.49 0.72
N ILE A 40 -8.33 7.70 -0.55
CA ILE A 40 -7.02 7.33 -1.07
C ILE A 40 -5.92 8.19 -0.45
N GLU A 41 -6.17 9.50 -0.31
CA GLU A 41 -5.27 10.47 0.34
C GLU A 41 -4.96 10.06 1.78
N GLU A 42 -6.00 9.86 2.61
CA GLU A 42 -5.83 9.40 4.01
C GLU A 42 -5.09 8.05 4.11
N THR A 43 -5.26 7.17 3.11
CA THR A 43 -4.54 5.90 3.08
C THR A 43 -3.04 6.11 2.86
N TYR A 44 -2.65 7.07 2.03
CA TYR A 44 -1.24 7.42 1.82
C TYR A 44 -0.66 8.18 3.02
N GLU A 45 -1.41 9.09 3.63
CA GLU A 45 -0.99 9.81 4.84
C GLU A 45 -0.75 8.85 6.00
N LEU A 46 -1.65 7.86 6.20
CA LEU A 46 -1.40 6.77 7.15
C LEU A 46 -0.13 5.99 6.80
N GLY A 47 0.11 5.69 5.52
CA GLY A 47 1.32 5.03 5.05
C GLY A 47 2.58 5.81 5.43
N ASP A 48 2.58 7.11 5.21
CA ASP A 48 3.68 8.01 5.57
C ASP A 48 3.92 8.06 7.07
N ALA A 49 2.88 8.22 7.87
CA ALA A 49 2.96 8.23 9.32
C ALA A 49 3.56 6.93 9.89
N ILE A 50 3.21 5.78 9.30
CA ILE A 50 3.77 4.46 9.66
C ILE A 50 5.27 4.40 9.32
N LEU A 51 5.69 4.84 8.12
CA LEU A 51 7.09 4.83 7.70
C LEU A 51 7.95 5.75 8.56
N ASP A 52 7.39 6.86 9.03
CA ASP A 52 8.06 7.84 9.88
C ASP A 52 8.03 7.44 11.37
N ASN A 53 7.34 6.34 11.73
CA ASN A 53 7.13 5.86 13.10
C ASN A 53 6.46 6.91 13.99
N ASP A 54 5.64 7.80 13.45
CA ASP A 54 4.88 8.79 14.20
C ASP A 54 3.52 8.24 14.65
N LEU A 55 3.49 7.64 15.85
CA LEU A 55 2.27 7.06 16.41
C LEU A 55 1.16 8.09 16.69
N ASN A 56 1.48 9.38 16.80
CA ASN A 56 0.46 10.41 16.96
C ASN A 56 -0.23 10.71 15.63
N GLU A 57 0.55 10.82 14.54
CA GLU A 57 -0.02 10.92 13.19
C GLU A 57 -0.76 9.63 12.82
N VAL A 58 -0.20 8.44 13.03
CA VAL A 58 -0.90 7.15 12.81
C VAL A 58 -2.29 7.14 13.46
N LYS A 59 -2.41 7.67 14.69
CA LYS A 59 -3.70 7.74 15.39
C LYS A 59 -4.68 8.70 14.70
N LYS A 60 -4.20 9.82 14.15
CA LYS A 60 -5.05 10.79 13.43
C LYS A 60 -5.55 10.20 12.12
N GLU A 61 -4.64 9.68 11.31
CA GLU A 61 -4.96 9.10 10.00
C GLU A 61 -5.89 7.87 10.11
N LEU A 62 -5.74 7.07 11.17
CA LEU A 62 -6.71 6.02 11.50
C LEU A 62 -8.08 6.60 11.84
N GLY A 63 -8.13 7.77 12.45
CA GLY A 63 -9.39 8.50 12.73
C GLY A 63 -10.06 8.95 11.44
N ASP A 64 -9.30 9.48 10.47
CA ASP A 64 -9.81 10.00 9.21
C ASP A 64 -10.25 8.85 8.30
N LEU A 65 -9.53 7.73 8.25
CA LEU A 65 -10.00 6.52 7.59
C LEU A 65 -11.28 5.94 8.24
N LEU A 66 -11.37 5.95 9.57
CA LEU A 66 -12.57 5.49 10.27
C LEU A 66 -13.76 6.42 9.99
N LEU A 67 -13.52 7.74 9.93
CA LEU A 67 -14.54 8.73 9.50
C LEU A 67 -15.07 8.36 8.12
N HIS A 68 -14.21 8.09 7.15
CA HIS A 68 -14.64 7.72 5.79
C HIS A 68 -15.43 6.42 5.77
N ILE A 69 -15.05 5.40 6.55
CA ILE A 69 -15.81 4.15 6.67
C ILE A 69 -17.24 4.43 7.18
N VAL A 70 -17.36 5.21 8.24
CA VAL A 70 -18.67 5.59 8.82
C VAL A 70 -19.47 6.44 7.83
N PHE A 71 -18.82 7.34 7.10
CA PHE A 71 -19.47 8.20 6.13
C PHE A 71 -20.05 7.39 4.95
N TYR A 72 -19.26 6.46 4.39
CA TYR A 72 -19.77 5.56 3.35
C TYR A 72 -20.96 4.72 3.83
N ALA A 73 -20.89 4.20 5.05
CA ALA A 73 -21.98 3.44 5.64
C ALA A 73 -23.22 4.29 5.87
N LYS A 74 -23.06 5.56 6.27
CA LYS A 74 -24.16 6.52 6.39
C LYS A 74 -24.81 6.79 5.06
N ILE A 75 -24.05 7.05 4.00
CA ILE A 75 -24.58 7.26 2.64
C ILE A 75 -25.32 6.00 2.16
N GLY A 76 -24.74 4.81 2.38
CA GLY A 76 -25.40 3.54 2.02
C GLY A 76 -26.72 3.31 2.74
N SER A 77 -26.83 3.75 4.00
CA SER A 77 -28.05 3.62 4.77
C SER A 77 -29.20 4.52 4.26
N GLU A 78 -28.89 5.63 3.62
CA GLU A 78 -29.88 6.55 3.05
C GLU A 78 -30.66 5.94 1.86
N THR A 79 -30.04 4.98 1.18
CA THR A 79 -30.64 4.22 0.07
C THR A 79 -31.09 2.81 0.47
N ASN A 80 -30.91 2.44 1.73
CA ASN A 80 -31.14 1.08 2.27
C ASN A 80 -30.31 0.00 1.56
N ASP A 81 -29.12 0.34 1.07
CA ASP A 81 -28.21 -0.63 0.46
C ASP A 81 -27.39 -1.37 1.53
N PHE A 82 -26.82 -0.66 2.49
CA PHE A 82 -26.10 -1.20 3.66
C PHE A 82 -25.90 -0.11 4.72
N ASP A 83 -25.59 -0.52 5.94
CA ASP A 83 -25.22 0.36 7.05
C ASP A 83 -23.91 -0.08 7.72
N ILE A 84 -23.51 0.60 8.80
CA ILE A 84 -22.28 0.27 9.52
C ILE A 84 -22.34 -1.09 10.22
N ALA A 85 -23.54 -1.56 10.60
CA ALA A 85 -23.69 -2.88 11.20
C ALA A 85 -23.47 -3.97 10.16
N ASP A 86 -23.94 -3.77 8.93
CA ASP A 86 -23.68 -4.68 7.81
C ASP A 86 -22.18 -4.77 7.51
N VAL A 87 -21.48 -3.62 7.43
CA VAL A 87 -20.03 -3.57 7.21
C VAL A 87 -19.27 -4.32 8.30
N CYS A 88 -19.63 -4.10 9.57
CA CYS A 88 -19.00 -4.78 10.70
C CYS A 88 -19.30 -6.27 10.72
N ASN A 89 -20.55 -6.67 10.50
CA ASN A 89 -20.93 -8.08 10.53
C ASN A 89 -20.29 -8.85 9.38
N GLU A 90 -20.30 -8.31 8.17
CA GLU A 90 -19.68 -8.96 7.02
C GLU A 90 -18.19 -9.22 7.22
N ILE A 91 -17.45 -8.26 7.75
CA ILE A 91 -16.03 -8.49 8.04
C ILE A 91 -15.83 -9.47 9.19
N CYS A 92 -16.69 -9.49 10.22
CA CYS A 92 -16.62 -10.45 11.30
C CYS A 92 -16.83 -11.89 10.79
N GLU A 93 -17.90 -12.11 10.04
CA GLU A 93 -18.18 -13.46 9.47
C GLU A 93 -17.05 -13.93 8.55
N LYS A 94 -16.53 -13.04 7.72
CA LYS A 94 -15.38 -13.32 6.86
C LYS A 94 -14.12 -13.70 7.66
N LEU A 95 -13.85 -13.00 8.77
CA LEU A 95 -12.72 -13.33 9.64
C LEU A 95 -12.91 -14.67 10.35
N ILE A 96 -14.09 -14.95 10.87
CA ILE A 96 -14.43 -16.24 11.50
C ILE A 96 -14.25 -17.37 10.50
N HIS A 97 -14.82 -17.23 9.31
CA HIS A 97 -14.72 -18.25 8.26
C HIS A 97 -13.28 -18.53 7.82
N ARG A 98 -12.44 -17.48 7.77
CA ARG A 98 -11.05 -17.59 7.29
C ARG A 98 -10.04 -17.95 8.37
N HIS A 99 -10.47 -18.05 9.63
CA HIS A 99 -9.61 -18.45 10.75
C HIS A 99 -10.18 -19.70 11.46
N PRO A 100 -10.37 -20.82 10.74
CA PRO A 100 -10.95 -22.03 11.33
C PRO A 100 -10.07 -22.63 12.43
N HIS A 101 -8.79 -22.29 12.47
CA HIS A 101 -7.86 -22.66 13.53
C HIS A 101 -8.09 -21.89 14.85
N ILE A 102 -8.89 -20.81 14.83
CA ILE A 102 -9.28 -20.03 16.03
C ILE A 102 -10.73 -20.32 16.42
N TYR A 103 -11.62 -20.47 15.43
CA TYR A 103 -13.06 -20.53 15.63
C TYR A 103 -13.65 -21.93 15.37
N SER A 104 -12.81 -22.94 15.04
CA SER A 104 -13.19 -24.32 14.77
C SER A 104 -12.07 -25.29 15.19
N ASP A 105 -12.15 -26.54 14.82
CA ASP A 105 -11.24 -27.62 15.23
C ASP A 105 -10.02 -27.79 14.31
N THR A 106 -9.75 -26.86 13.41
CA THR A 106 -8.62 -26.93 12.48
C THR A 106 -7.32 -26.66 13.22
N ILE A 107 -6.36 -27.58 13.13
CA ILE A 107 -5.02 -27.40 13.72
C ILE A 107 -4.10 -26.90 12.62
N VAL A 108 -3.30 -25.88 12.91
CA VAL A 108 -2.24 -25.34 12.05
C VAL A 108 -0.92 -25.36 12.80
N LYS A 109 0.17 -25.61 12.10
CA LYS A 109 1.51 -25.74 12.69
C LYS A 109 2.23 -24.40 12.81
N ASP A 110 2.06 -23.55 11.81
CA ASP A 110 2.79 -22.28 11.69
C ASP A 110 2.01 -21.25 10.85
N GLU A 111 2.60 -20.08 10.71
CA GLU A 111 2.06 -18.95 9.95
C GLU A 111 1.92 -19.27 8.45
N GLU A 112 2.83 -20.05 7.90
CA GLU A 112 2.84 -20.43 6.48
C GLU A 112 1.61 -21.30 6.15
N GLU A 113 1.28 -22.26 7.01
CA GLU A 113 0.08 -23.10 6.86
C GLU A 113 -1.21 -22.30 6.99
N VAL A 114 -1.24 -21.27 7.86
CA VAL A 114 -2.35 -20.31 7.93
C VAL A 114 -2.53 -19.57 6.61
N LYS A 115 -1.45 -19.04 6.02
CA LYS A 115 -1.48 -18.34 4.74
C LYS A 115 -1.95 -19.23 3.59
N GLN A 116 -1.44 -20.45 3.51
CA GLN A 116 -1.86 -21.42 2.51
C GLN A 116 -3.34 -21.80 2.64
N ASN A 117 -3.81 -22.03 3.86
CA ASN A 117 -5.21 -22.33 4.13
C ASN A 117 -6.11 -21.16 3.75
N TRP A 118 -5.67 -19.95 3.98
CA TRP A 118 -6.38 -18.74 3.59
C TRP A 118 -6.59 -18.61 2.07
N GLU A 119 -5.54 -18.86 1.28
CA GLU A 119 -5.68 -18.86 -0.19
C GLU A 119 -6.56 -20.04 -0.69
N LYS A 120 -6.45 -21.23 -0.09
CA LYS A 120 -7.35 -22.36 -0.40
C LYS A 120 -8.83 -22.04 -0.10
N LEU A 121 -9.11 -21.36 1.02
CA LEU A 121 -10.47 -20.96 1.39
C LEU A 121 -11.02 -19.93 0.40
N LYS A 122 -10.22 -18.94 -0.01
CA LYS A 122 -10.61 -17.96 -1.03
C LYS A 122 -10.95 -18.60 -2.38
N LEU A 123 -10.24 -19.65 -2.78
CA LEU A 123 -10.55 -20.38 -4.01
C LEU A 123 -11.90 -21.13 -3.89
N LYS A 124 -12.20 -21.69 -2.70
CA LYS A 124 -13.49 -22.34 -2.42
C LYS A 124 -14.69 -21.36 -2.41
N GLU A 125 -14.44 -20.07 -2.15
CA GLU A 125 -15.45 -19.00 -2.21
C GLU A 125 -15.92 -18.69 -3.65
N GLY A 126 -15.61 -19.54 -4.65
CA GLY A 126 -16.07 -19.43 -6.02
C GLY A 126 -15.19 -18.62 -6.97
N LYS A 127 -13.97 -18.28 -6.56
CA LYS A 127 -13.00 -17.61 -7.44
C LYS A 127 -12.54 -18.51 -8.57
N LYS A 128 -12.58 -17.99 -9.79
CA LYS A 128 -12.16 -18.71 -11.00
C LYS A 128 -10.65 -18.67 -11.24
N SER A 129 -9.93 -17.75 -10.57
CA SER A 129 -8.49 -17.58 -10.71
C SER A 129 -7.87 -17.18 -9.37
N VAL A 130 -6.65 -17.64 -9.13
CA VAL A 130 -5.82 -17.22 -7.99
C VAL A 130 -5.61 -15.71 -8.01
N LEU A 131 -5.47 -15.11 -9.20
CA LEU A 131 -5.26 -13.68 -9.40
C LEU A 131 -6.57 -12.86 -9.32
N GLU A 132 -7.72 -13.52 -9.26
CA GLU A 132 -8.98 -12.84 -9.01
C GLU A 132 -8.96 -12.18 -7.63
N GLY A 133 -9.34 -10.89 -7.60
CA GLY A 133 -9.28 -10.06 -6.38
C GLY A 133 -7.95 -9.35 -6.17
N VAL A 134 -7.05 -9.32 -7.18
CA VAL A 134 -6.02 -8.28 -7.30
C VAL A 134 -6.69 -7.04 -7.87
N PRO A 135 -6.81 -5.93 -7.12
CA PRO A 135 -7.47 -4.74 -7.62
C PRO A 135 -6.76 -4.18 -8.85
N ARG A 136 -7.53 -3.87 -9.91
CA ARG A 136 -6.95 -3.32 -11.15
C ARG A 136 -6.33 -1.95 -10.96
N SER A 137 -6.82 -1.18 -9.99
CA SER A 137 -6.39 0.19 -9.69
C SER A 137 -5.18 0.30 -8.75
N LEU A 138 -4.62 -0.82 -8.28
CA LEU A 138 -3.40 -0.77 -7.47
C LEU A 138 -2.25 -0.12 -8.26
N PRO A 139 -1.40 0.68 -7.59
CA PRO A 139 -0.11 1.10 -8.14
C PRO A 139 0.69 -0.12 -8.64
N ALA A 140 1.46 0.06 -9.71
CA ALA A 140 2.07 -1.08 -10.41
C ALA A 140 3.00 -1.91 -9.52
N LEU A 141 3.79 -1.26 -8.66
CA LEU A 141 4.76 -1.91 -7.77
C LEU A 141 4.04 -2.75 -6.69
N VAL A 142 3.03 -2.17 -6.05
CA VAL A 142 2.17 -2.88 -5.07
C VAL A 142 1.42 -4.04 -5.75
N LYS A 143 0.94 -3.82 -6.98
CA LYS A 143 0.24 -4.85 -7.77
C LYS A 143 1.16 -6.03 -8.08
N ALA A 144 2.39 -5.77 -8.53
CA ALA A 144 3.37 -6.81 -8.83
C ALA A 144 3.69 -7.65 -7.57
N SER A 145 3.96 -7.00 -6.44
CA SER A 145 4.15 -7.69 -5.16
C SER A 145 2.95 -8.58 -4.82
N ARG A 146 1.73 -8.03 -4.99
CA ARG A 146 0.51 -8.78 -4.65
C ARG A 146 0.25 -9.96 -5.59
N ILE A 147 0.60 -9.85 -6.88
CA ILE A 147 0.52 -10.96 -7.84
C ILE A 147 1.45 -12.09 -7.40
N GLN A 148 2.71 -11.77 -7.10
CA GLN A 148 3.72 -12.75 -6.69
C GLN A 148 3.36 -13.46 -5.39
N ASP A 149 2.88 -12.74 -4.38
CA ASP A 149 2.38 -13.35 -3.14
C ASP A 149 1.25 -14.36 -3.39
N LYS A 150 0.35 -14.04 -4.31
CA LYS A 150 -0.78 -14.92 -4.61
C LYS A 150 -0.36 -16.19 -5.33
N VAL A 151 0.54 -16.10 -6.31
CA VAL A 151 1.00 -17.28 -7.06
C VAL A 151 1.91 -18.17 -6.20
N LYS A 152 2.71 -17.57 -5.28
CA LYS A 152 3.41 -18.30 -4.24
C LYS A 152 2.45 -19.17 -3.41
N GLY A 153 1.32 -18.61 -3.01
CA GLY A 153 0.32 -19.31 -2.18
C GLY A 153 -0.27 -20.58 -2.79
N VAL A 154 -0.06 -20.80 -4.10
CA VAL A 154 -0.46 -22.03 -4.82
C VAL A 154 0.74 -22.85 -5.31
N GLY A 155 1.94 -22.53 -4.84
CA GLY A 155 3.16 -23.29 -5.12
C GLY A 155 3.87 -22.86 -6.41
N PHE A 156 3.48 -21.76 -7.05
CA PHE A 156 4.21 -21.19 -8.18
C PHE A 156 5.24 -20.17 -7.64
N ASP A 157 6.39 -20.70 -7.22
CA ASP A 157 7.48 -19.92 -6.64
C ASP A 157 8.83 -20.61 -6.88
N TRP A 158 9.91 -19.85 -6.78
CA TRP A 158 11.27 -20.34 -6.80
C TRP A 158 11.60 -21.00 -5.45
N GLU A 159 12.50 -21.98 -5.46
CA GLU A 159 12.92 -22.67 -4.23
C GLU A 159 13.98 -21.87 -3.46
N GLU A 160 14.90 -21.21 -4.19
CA GLU A 160 16.08 -20.57 -3.62
C GLU A 160 16.27 -19.12 -4.11
N PRO A 161 16.75 -18.20 -3.23
CA PRO A 161 16.94 -16.79 -3.60
C PRO A 161 17.89 -16.58 -4.81
N HIS A 162 18.89 -17.45 -5.00
CA HIS A 162 19.84 -17.30 -6.11
C HIS A 162 19.16 -17.49 -7.46
N GLN A 163 18.17 -18.38 -7.57
CA GLN A 163 17.41 -18.58 -8.81
C GLN A 163 16.65 -17.33 -9.23
N VAL A 164 16.13 -16.59 -8.24
CA VAL A 164 15.45 -15.31 -8.51
C VAL A 164 16.46 -14.25 -8.95
N TRP A 165 17.66 -14.25 -8.36
CA TRP A 165 18.73 -13.35 -8.76
C TRP A 165 19.23 -13.65 -10.17
N ASP A 166 19.36 -14.92 -10.52
CA ASP A 166 19.72 -15.33 -11.89
C ASP A 166 18.68 -14.82 -12.90
N LYS A 167 17.39 -14.86 -12.54
CA LYS A 167 16.33 -14.29 -13.39
C LYS A 167 16.45 -12.76 -13.52
N VAL A 168 16.80 -12.04 -12.45
CA VAL A 168 17.06 -10.59 -12.53
C VAL A 168 18.20 -10.29 -13.51
N GLN A 169 19.26 -11.09 -13.48
CA GLN A 169 20.39 -10.93 -14.41
C GLN A 169 20.02 -11.24 -15.85
N GLU A 170 19.16 -12.23 -16.09
CA GLU A 170 18.62 -12.56 -17.40
C GLU A 170 17.84 -11.36 -17.96
N GLU A 171 16.87 -10.81 -17.21
CA GLU A 171 16.07 -9.66 -17.64
C GLU A 171 16.92 -8.42 -17.92
N LEU A 172 17.98 -8.19 -17.11
CA LEU A 172 18.91 -7.10 -17.38
C LEU A 172 19.69 -7.27 -18.67
N GLN A 173 20.04 -8.52 -19.05
CA GLN A 173 20.72 -8.81 -20.31
C GLN A 173 19.77 -8.65 -21.50
N GLU A 174 18.51 -9.09 -21.37
CA GLU A 174 17.48 -8.94 -22.38
C GLU A 174 17.18 -7.46 -22.64
N LEU A 175 17.01 -6.66 -21.57
CA LEU A 175 16.86 -5.22 -21.67
C LEU A 175 18.07 -4.58 -22.39
N GLN A 176 19.29 -4.96 -22.06
CA GLN A 176 20.49 -4.41 -22.70
C GLN A 176 20.52 -4.75 -24.19
N ALA A 177 20.17 -5.97 -24.56
CA ALA A 177 20.12 -6.40 -25.96
C ALA A 177 19.10 -5.57 -26.77
N GLU A 178 17.90 -5.32 -26.22
CA GLU A 178 16.90 -4.52 -26.91
C GLU A 178 17.28 -3.02 -26.98
N VAL A 179 18.00 -2.50 -25.99
CA VAL A 179 18.58 -1.14 -26.05
C VAL A 179 19.60 -1.02 -27.19
N GLU A 180 20.43 -2.05 -27.44
CA GLU A 180 21.38 -2.06 -28.55
C GLU A 180 20.69 -2.14 -29.93
N VAL A 181 19.54 -2.82 -30.01
CA VAL A 181 18.69 -2.88 -31.21
C VAL A 181 17.94 -1.57 -31.43
N GLY A 182 17.52 -0.90 -30.37
CA GLY A 182 16.78 0.37 -30.41
C GLY A 182 15.28 0.23 -30.67
N ASP A 183 14.71 -0.94 -30.37
CA ASP A 183 13.25 -1.18 -30.44
C ASP A 183 12.59 -0.69 -29.16
N GLN A 184 11.95 0.47 -29.22
CA GLN A 184 11.38 1.14 -28.04
C GLN A 184 10.28 0.34 -27.34
N ASP A 185 9.43 -0.36 -28.10
CA ASP A 185 8.33 -1.15 -27.53
C ASP A 185 8.88 -2.34 -26.73
N LYS A 186 9.94 -2.96 -27.24
CA LYS A 186 10.60 -4.06 -26.53
C LYS A 186 11.42 -3.56 -25.33
N ILE A 187 12.14 -2.45 -25.47
CA ILE A 187 12.83 -1.81 -24.33
C ILE A 187 11.86 -1.55 -23.17
N GLU A 188 10.65 -1.06 -23.46
CA GLU A 188 9.62 -0.85 -22.45
C GLU A 188 9.16 -2.17 -21.80
N ALA A 189 8.98 -3.23 -22.59
CA ALA A 189 8.61 -4.54 -22.10
C ALA A 189 9.69 -5.11 -21.17
N GLU A 190 10.93 -5.21 -21.63
CA GLU A 190 12.05 -5.75 -20.85
C GLU A 190 12.33 -4.92 -19.58
N PHE A 191 12.16 -3.60 -19.66
CA PHE A 191 12.25 -2.76 -18.46
C PHE A 191 11.18 -3.10 -17.43
N GLY A 192 9.97 -3.44 -17.87
CA GLY A 192 8.89 -3.94 -17.03
C GLY A 192 9.25 -5.28 -16.37
N ASP A 193 9.88 -6.20 -17.11
CA ASP A 193 10.28 -7.52 -16.62
C ASP A 193 11.44 -7.42 -15.62
N VAL A 194 12.40 -6.52 -15.83
CA VAL A 194 13.42 -6.18 -14.84
C VAL A 194 12.79 -5.69 -13.52
N LEU A 195 11.84 -4.77 -13.58
CA LEU A 195 11.16 -4.28 -12.37
C LEU A 195 10.39 -5.41 -11.68
N PHE A 196 9.68 -6.25 -12.43
CA PHE A 196 8.91 -7.36 -11.87
C PHE A 196 9.81 -8.42 -11.21
N SER A 197 10.94 -8.77 -11.83
CA SER A 197 11.92 -9.69 -11.27
C SER A 197 12.63 -9.12 -10.03
N MET A 198 12.94 -7.80 -10.01
CA MET A 198 13.48 -7.12 -8.83
C MET A 198 12.51 -7.10 -7.65
N ILE A 199 11.21 -6.90 -7.91
CA ILE A 199 10.17 -6.98 -6.88
C ILE A 199 10.09 -8.39 -6.30
N ASN A 200 10.22 -9.41 -7.14
CA ASN A 200 10.27 -10.80 -6.69
C ASN A 200 11.51 -11.06 -5.81
N TYR A 201 12.66 -10.56 -6.22
CA TYR A 201 13.89 -10.69 -5.43
C TYR A 201 13.77 -10.00 -4.07
N ALA A 202 13.17 -8.80 -4.02
CA ALA A 202 12.91 -8.11 -2.76
C ALA A 202 12.08 -8.96 -1.79
N ARG A 203 11.09 -9.71 -2.29
CA ARG A 203 10.27 -10.63 -1.50
C ARG A 203 11.13 -11.74 -0.85
N PHE A 204 12.08 -12.31 -1.57
CA PHE A 204 13.01 -13.32 -1.02
C PHE A 204 13.97 -12.73 0.03
N LEU A 205 14.26 -11.44 -0.06
CA LEU A 205 15.04 -10.71 0.93
C LEU A 205 14.20 -10.22 2.12
N ASN A 206 12.89 -10.52 2.17
CA ASN A 206 11.93 -9.97 3.14
C ASN A 206 11.90 -8.43 3.14
N VAL A 207 12.05 -7.82 1.98
CA VAL A 207 11.97 -6.37 1.78
C VAL A 207 10.66 -6.05 1.09
N ASN A 208 9.88 -5.11 1.65
CA ASN A 208 8.76 -4.51 0.94
C ASN A 208 9.32 -3.50 -0.08
N PRO A 209 9.15 -3.70 -1.39
CA PRO A 209 9.76 -2.84 -2.40
C PRO A 209 9.13 -1.44 -2.46
N GLU A 210 7.84 -1.29 -2.15
CA GLU A 210 7.15 0.00 -2.06
C GLU A 210 7.76 0.84 -0.93
N ASP A 211 7.82 0.29 0.30
CA ASP A 211 8.41 0.96 1.46
C ASP A 211 9.88 1.30 1.23
N ALA A 212 10.63 0.40 0.59
CA ALA A 212 12.06 0.61 0.31
C ALA A 212 12.29 1.76 -0.67
N LEU A 213 11.45 1.84 -1.72
CA LEU A 213 11.50 2.92 -2.70
C LEU A 213 11.06 4.24 -2.07
N GLU A 214 9.96 4.24 -1.29
CA GLU A 214 9.47 5.45 -0.64
C GLU A 214 10.47 6.03 0.37
N ARG A 215 11.11 5.18 1.18
CA ARG A 215 12.23 5.64 2.04
C ARG A 215 13.39 6.25 1.23
N THR A 216 13.61 5.76 0.02
CA THR A 216 14.63 6.34 -0.87
C THR A 216 14.19 7.67 -1.44
N ASN A 217 12.90 7.82 -1.81
CA ASN A 217 12.31 9.08 -2.24
C ASN A 217 12.42 10.13 -1.12
N LYS A 218 11.96 9.82 0.10
CA LYS A 218 12.08 10.72 1.27
C LYS A 218 13.53 11.14 1.53
N LYS A 219 14.44 10.20 1.45
CA LYS A 219 15.89 10.47 1.59
C LYS A 219 16.42 11.39 0.49
N PHE A 220 15.98 11.20 -0.75
CA PHE A 220 16.35 12.06 -1.87
C PHE A 220 15.81 13.47 -1.67
N ILE A 221 14.52 13.60 -1.37
CA ILE A 221 13.85 14.89 -1.12
C ILE A 221 14.56 15.67 0.00
N LYS A 222 14.81 15.02 1.13
CA LYS A 222 15.51 15.63 2.27
C LYS A 222 16.89 16.18 1.88
N ARG A 223 17.65 15.41 1.09
CA ARG A 223 18.97 15.80 0.63
C ARG A 223 18.91 16.96 -0.38
N PHE A 224 17.94 16.93 -1.26
CA PHE A 224 17.74 17.97 -2.23
C PHE A 224 17.31 19.28 -1.58
N GLN A 225 16.40 19.24 -0.60
CA GLN A 225 16.01 20.41 0.19
C GLN A 225 17.21 21.02 0.96
N TYR A 226 18.10 20.19 1.48
CA TYR A 226 19.34 20.69 2.07
C TYR A 226 20.21 21.42 1.05
N LEU A 227 20.36 20.87 -0.15
CA LEU A 227 21.09 21.51 -1.25
C LEU A 227 20.42 22.84 -1.64
N GLU A 228 19.10 22.89 -1.76
CA GLU A 228 18.35 24.13 -2.02
C GLU A 228 18.60 25.21 -0.95
N SER A 229 18.57 24.80 0.32
CA SER A 229 18.87 25.69 1.45
C SER A 229 20.28 26.28 1.34
N LYS A 230 21.27 25.43 1.05
CA LYS A 230 22.67 25.87 0.89
C LYS A 230 22.88 26.79 -0.31
N ALA A 231 22.24 26.50 -1.43
CA ALA A 231 22.24 27.40 -2.60
C ALA A 231 21.63 28.77 -2.26
N GLY A 232 20.52 28.77 -1.51
CA GLY A 232 19.88 29.99 -1.02
C GLY A 232 20.79 30.81 -0.07
N GLU A 233 21.48 30.16 0.87
CA GLU A 233 22.46 30.82 1.77
C GLU A 233 23.60 31.49 0.99
N MET A 234 24.00 30.90 -0.14
CA MET A 234 25.02 31.46 -1.02
C MET A 234 24.50 32.55 -1.96
N GLY A 235 23.20 32.76 -2.05
CA GLY A 235 22.58 33.67 -3.01
C GLY A 235 22.77 33.25 -4.47
N LYS A 236 23.05 31.94 -4.72
CA LYS A 236 23.26 31.38 -6.06
C LYS A 236 22.09 30.46 -6.43
N PRO A 237 21.28 30.79 -7.45
CA PRO A 237 20.22 29.91 -7.93
C PRO A 237 20.79 28.54 -8.37
N LEU A 238 20.04 27.47 -8.15
CA LEU A 238 20.45 26.11 -8.55
C LEU A 238 20.76 26.02 -10.04
N MET A 239 20.02 26.74 -10.88
CA MET A 239 20.23 26.76 -12.33
C MET A 239 21.60 27.32 -12.74
N ASP A 240 22.24 28.12 -11.87
CA ASP A 240 23.55 28.71 -12.09
C ASP A 240 24.68 27.87 -11.47
N MET A 241 24.34 26.78 -10.80
CA MET A 241 25.30 25.88 -10.20
C MET A 241 25.70 24.76 -11.16
N THR A 242 26.96 24.40 -11.14
CA THR A 242 27.44 23.19 -11.81
C THR A 242 27.07 21.95 -10.99
N LEU A 243 27.00 20.79 -11.64
CA LEU A 243 26.78 19.53 -10.95
C LEU A 243 27.82 19.26 -9.84
N ALA A 244 29.08 19.61 -10.09
CA ALA A 244 30.16 19.46 -9.12
C ALA A 244 29.94 20.31 -7.86
N GLU A 245 29.43 21.55 -7.99
CA GLU A 245 29.08 22.41 -6.86
C GLU A 245 27.87 21.82 -6.08
N MET A 246 26.87 21.32 -6.78
CA MET A 246 25.73 20.65 -6.17
C MET A 246 26.13 19.36 -5.42
N ASP A 247 27.05 18.59 -5.97
CA ASP A 247 27.56 17.35 -5.36
C ASP A 247 28.26 17.58 -4.03
N VAL A 248 28.88 18.75 -3.81
CA VAL A 248 29.45 19.09 -2.50
C VAL A 248 28.35 19.06 -1.43
N PHE A 249 27.27 19.81 -1.63
CA PHE A 249 26.16 19.88 -0.68
C PHE A 249 25.39 18.57 -0.59
N TRP A 250 25.25 17.86 -1.70
CA TRP A 250 24.67 16.53 -1.71
C TRP A 250 25.43 15.53 -0.84
N ASN A 251 26.75 15.58 -0.89
CA ASN A 251 27.61 14.72 -0.06
C ASN A 251 27.66 15.17 1.41
N GLU A 252 27.47 16.45 1.70
CA GLU A 252 27.24 16.93 3.08
C GLU A 252 25.93 16.38 3.63
N ALA A 253 24.84 16.46 2.85
CA ALA A 253 23.53 15.96 3.23
C ALA A 253 23.48 14.45 3.51
N LYS A 254 24.39 13.66 2.95
CA LYS A 254 24.52 12.22 3.26
C LYS A 254 24.99 11.93 4.69
N LYS A 255 25.57 12.92 5.37
CA LYS A 255 26.13 12.78 6.71
C LYS A 255 25.17 13.24 7.82
N LEU A 256 24.03 13.85 7.41
CA LEU A 256 22.93 14.29 8.27
C LEU A 256 21.84 13.22 8.38
#